data_b34558cd07fc900ccd2311609efea2d7
#
_entry.id   b34558cd07fc900ccd2311609efea2d7
#
_cell.length_a   1.000
_cell.length_b   1.000
_cell.length_c   1.000
_cell.angle_alpha   90.00
_cell.angle_beta   90.00
_cell.angle_gamma   90.00
#
_symmetry.space_group_name_H-M   'P 1'
#
loop_
_entity.id
_entity.type
_entity.pdbx_description
1 polymer ?
#
loop_
_entity_poly.entity_id
_entity_poly.type
_entity_poly.pdbx_seq_one_letter_code
_entity_poly.pdbx_strand_id
1 'polypeptide(L)'
;SNYYLNEFADVYFCGDEDDGHAKKNKWFKTWRPSEYDAADEDNDEYWYHIDKNGKVYIPSDSDAKKATGVKYKLKDAKLEEQNGGSVITFSKKNVNSKSYFFNEDGEMLSQFIEVAANPGEDTGLVAGMYYFGGDNDGSMKTGSQAIKDDNGDTYKFYFENKSGKTKGAGITGNKSGYLYFKGLLIKADDYK
;
A
#
# COMPACT_ATOMS: atom_id res chain seq x y z
N SER A 1 13.64 -2.63 -19.09
CA SER A 1 14.38 -2.26 -17.87
C SER A 1 15.30 -3.38 -17.48
N ASN A 2 16.55 -3.08 -17.24
CA ASN A 2 17.53 -4.09 -16.86
C ASN A 2 17.64 -4.16 -15.34
N TYR A 3 17.57 -5.38 -14.80
CA TYR A 3 17.85 -5.66 -13.40
C TYR A 3 19.30 -6.06 -13.22
N TYR A 4 19.84 -5.73 -12.06
CA TYR A 4 21.13 -6.22 -11.61
C TYR A 4 20.97 -6.83 -10.23
N LEU A 5 21.40 -8.08 -10.08
CA LEU A 5 21.51 -8.77 -8.79
C LEU A 5 22.99 -8.85 -8.44
N ASN A 6 23.39 -8.30 -7.31
CA ASN A 6 24.75 -8.46 -6.81
C ASN A 6 24.94 -9.83 -6.13
N GLU A 7 26.14 -10.11 -5.67
CA GLU A 7 26.47 -11.36 -4.95
C GLU A 7 25.67 -11.57 -3.64
N PHE A 8 25.08 -10.49 -3.10
CA PHE A 8 24.21 -10.50 -1.92
C PHE A 8 22.72 -10.52 -2.26
N ALA A 9 22.39 -10.77 -3.51
CA ALA A 9 21.03 -10.74 -4.05
C ALA A 9 20.30 -9.39 -3.93
N ASP A 10 21.01 -8.27 -3.74
CA ASP A 10 20.44 -6.93 -3.79
C ASP A 10 19.95 -6.60 -5.21
N VAL A 11 18.80 -5.95 -5.32
CA VAL A 11 18.20 -5.59 -6.60
C VAL A 11 18.46 -4.12 -6.95
N TYR A 12 18.93 -3.88 -8.16
CA TYR A 12 19.17 -2.56 -8.72
C TYR A 12 18.47 -2.42 -10.07
N PHE A 13 17.84 -1.28 -10.31
CA PHE A 13 17.33 -0.95 -11.64
C PHE A 13 18.35 -0.07 -12.37
N CYS A 14 18.78 -0.53 -13.54
CA CYS A 14 19.69 0.21 -14.41
C CYS A 14 18.92 0.97 -15.48
N GLY A 15 19.58 1.91 -16.13
CA GLY A 15 19.06 2.62 -17.30
C GLY A 15 18.96 1.70 -18.52
N ASP A 16 18.69 2.31 -19.67
CA ASP A 16 18.70 1.62 -20.96
C ASP A 16 20.11 1.12 -21.34
N GLU A 17 20.21 0.32 -22.38
CA GLU A 17 21.47 -0.31 -22.81
C GLU A 17 22.64 0.67 -22.94
N ASP A 18 22.36 1.93 -23.28
CA ASP A 18 23.35 3.00 -23.43
C ASP A 18 23.67 3.75 -22.13
N ASP A 19 22.90 3.56 -21.05
CA ASP A 19 23.08 4.23 -19.76
C ASP A 19 23.05 3.21 -18.61
N GLY A 20 24.11 2.45 -18.45
CA GLY A 20 24.25 1.42 -17.42
C GLY A 20 24.26 1.92 -15.97
N HIS A 21 23.89 3.18 -15.71
CA HIS A 21 23.85 3.74 -14.37
C HIS A 21 22.60 3.31 -13.61
N ALA A 22 22.78 2.91 -12.36
CA ALA A 22 21.67 2.60 -11.46
C ALA A 22 20.82 3.85 -11.19
N LYS A 23 19.50 3.71 -11.26
CA LYS A 23 18.54 4.76 -10.87
C LYS A 23 18.63 4.97 -9.36
N LYS A 24 18.46 6.21 -8.90
CA LYS A 24 18.57 6.58 -7.48
C LYS A 24 17.47 7.54 -7.05
N ASN A 25 17.07 7.43 -5.77
CA ASN A 25 16.09 8.32 -5.13
C ASN A 25 14.80 8.49 -5.93
N LYS A 26 14.20 7.42 -6.40
CA LYS A 26 12.95 7.52 -7.15
C LYS A 26 12.09 6.28 -7.08
N TRP A 27 10.84 6.46 -7.46
CA TRP A 27 9.91 5.39 -7.76
C TRP A 27 10.14 4.86 -9.18
N PHE A 28 9.99 3.54 -9.32
CA PHE A 28 10.12 2.88 -10.61
C PHE A 28 9.07 1.78 -10.76
N LYS A 29 8.35 1.79 -11.87
CA LYS A 29 7.31 0.79 -12.17
C LYS A 29 7.84 -0.19 -13.21
N THR A 30 7.82 -1.48 -12.90
CA THR A 30 8.34 -2.52 -13.77
C THR A 30 7.90 -3.92 -13.31
N TRP A 31 8.22 -4.92 -14.11
CA TRP A 31 7.99 -6.34 -13.80
C TRP A 31 8.78 -6.78 -12.57
N ARG A 32 8.38 -7.92 -12.01
CA ARG A 32 9.16 -8.56 -10.94
C ARG A 32 10.53 -8.99 -11.45
N PRO A 33 11.58 -8.90 -10.63
CA PRO A 33 12.91 -9.39 -11.02
C PRO A 33 12.94 -10.85 -11.47
N SER A 34 12.09 -11.69 -10.88
CA SER A 34 11.97 -13.11 -11.26
C SER A 34 11.33 -13.35 -12.62
N GLU A 35 10.66 -12.35 -13.18
CA GLU A 35 9.95 -12.42 -14.46
C GLU A 35 10.73 -11.73 -15.58
N TYR A 36 11.94 -11.24 -15.28
CA TYR A 36 12.74 -10.45 -16.21
C TYR A 36 13.07 -11.18 -17.52
N ASP A 37 13.38 -12.47 -17.43
CA ASP A 37 13.71 -13.30 -18.61
C ASP A 37 12.46 -13.79 -19.36
N ALA A 38 11.30 -13.65 -18.75
CA ALA A 38 10.02 -13.99 -19.34
C ALA A 38 9.33 -12.73 -19.89
N ALA A 39 10.03 -11.91 -20.67
CA ALA A 39 9.52 -10.65 -21.24
C ALA A 39 8.26 -10.90 -22.07
N ASP A 40 7.19 -11.24 -21.39
CA ASP A 40 5.85 -11.31 -21.92
C ASP A 40 5.20 -9.95 -21.68
N GLU A 41 4.62 -9.37 -22.71
CA GLU A 41 3.92 -8.08 -22.65
C GLU A 41 2.74 -8.12 -21.68
N ASP A 42 2.32 -9.32 -21.25
CA ASP A 42 1.23 -9.55 -20.33
C ASP A 42 1.66 -9.61 -18.85
N ASN A 43 2.95 -9.44 -18.53
CA ASN A 43 3.41 -9.44 -17.14
C ASN A 43 2.97 -8.18 -16.40
N ASP A 44 2.44 -8.37 -15.18
CA ASP A 44 2.07 -7.26 -14.30
C ASP A 44 3.29 -6.42 -13.89
N GLU A 45 3.10 -5.12 -13.85
CA GLU A 45 4.10 -4.19 -13.36
C GLU A 45 3.78 -3.73 -11.94
N TYR A 46 4.84 -3.55 -11.14
CA TYR A 46 4.77 -3.14 -9.74
C TYR A 46 5.62 -1.90 -9.51
N TRP A 47 5.23 -1.09 -8.53
CA TRP A 47 5.99 0.06 -8.10
C TRP A 47 7.01 -0.33 -7.04
N TYR A 48 8.27 0.07 -7.26
CA TYR A 48 9.38 -0.08 -6.32
C TYR A 48 9.95 1.27 -5.97
N HIS A 49 10.49 1.39 -4.76
CA HIS A 49 11.23 2.57 -4.35
C HIS A 49 12.73 2.28 -4.37
N ILE A 50 13.48 3.18 -5.00
CA ILE A 50 14.93 3.08 -5.14
C ILE A 50 15.57 4.12 -4.23
N ASP A 51 16.47 3.69 -3.35
CA ASP A 51 17.15 4.56 -2.40
C ASP A 51 18.26 5.41 -3.04
N LYS A 52 18.93 6.21 -2.21
CA LYS A 52 20.05 7.07 -2.63
C LYS A 52 21.25 6.30 -3.16
N ASN A 53 21.39 5.02 -2.82
CA ASN A 53 22.48 4.15 -3.25
C ASN A 53 22.12 3.38 -4.53
N GLY A 54 20.89 3.53 -5.04
CA GLY A 54 20.39 2.80 -6.20
C GLY A 54 19.78 1.45 -5.86
N LYS A 55 19.73 1.08 -4.57
CA LYS A 55 19.18 -0.21 -4.13
C LYS A 55 17.66 -0.13 -4.02
N VAL A 56 16.98 -1.15 -4.52
CA VAL A 56 15.54 -1.32 -4.34
C VAL A 56 15.24 -1.63 -2.87
N TYR A 57 14.27 -0.91 -2.29
CA TYR A 57 13.80 -1.21 -0.94
C TYR A 57 13.02 -2.52 -0.91
N ILE A 58 13.52 -3.49 -0.17
CA ILE A 58 12.89 -4.80 0.02
C ILE A 58 12.84 -5.07 1.54
N PRO A 59 11.63 -5.10 2.16
CA PRO A 59 11.49 -5.29 3.60
C PRO A 59 12.09 -6.59 4.13
N SER A 60 12.06 -7.68 3.34
CA SER A 60 12.66 -8.96 3.75
C SER A 60 14.17 -8.90 3.96
N ASP A 61 14.84 -7.93 3.33
CA ASP A 61 16.30 -7.74 3.40
C ASP A 61 16.72 -6.74 4.49
N SER A 62 15.78 -6.29 5.30
CA SER A 62 16.00 -5.24 6.29
C SER A 62 15.45 -5.63 7.66
N ASP A 63 15.76 -4.81 8.68
CA ASP A 63 15.17 -4.90 10.02
C ASP A 63 13.75 -4.30 10.08
N ALA A 64 13.08 -4.14 8.94
CA ALA A 64 11.74 -3.58 8.87
C ALA A 64 10.75 -4.41 9.68
N LYS A 65 9.93 -3.71 10.48
CA LYS A 65 8.89 -4.36 11.28
C LYS A 65 7.73 -4.75 10.38
N LYS A 66 7.26 -5.98 10.55
CA LYS A 66 6.25 -6.60 9.68
C LYS A 66 4.90 -6.66 10.37
N ALA A 67 3.88 -6.31 9.62
CA ALA A 67 2.49 -6.49 9.99
C ALA A 67 1.79 -7.38 8.96
N THR A 68 0.60 -7.84 9.29
CA THR A 68 -0.23 -8.65 8.40
C THR A 68 -1.59 -8.00 8.22
N GLY A 69 -2.25 -8.33 7.13
CA GLY A 69 -3.56 -7.80 6.82
C GLY A 69 -4.19 -8.47 5.61
N VAL A 70 -5.34 -7.95 5.22
CA VAL A 70 -6.13 -8.45 4.10
C VAL A 70 -6.48 -7.28 3.17
N LYS A 71 -6.42 -7.49 1.88
CA LYS A 71 -6.84 -6.49 0.90
C LYS A 71 -8.35 -6.45 0.76
N TYR A 72 -8.88 -5.24 0.63
CA TYR A 72 -10.30 -4.98 0.39
C TYR A 72 -10.50 -4.09 -0.83
N LYS A 73 -11.70 -4.18 -1.39
CA LYS A 73 -12.16 -3.35 -2.48
C LYS A 73 -13.52 -2.74 -2.15
N LEU A 74 -13.72 -1.50 -2.56
CA LEU A 74 -15.02 -0.84 -2.44
C LEU A 74 -15.91 -1.26 -3.60
N LYS A 75 -17.04 -1.88 -3.27
CA LYS A 75 -18.03 -2.32 -4.25
C LYS A 75 -19.43 -2.21 -3.66
N ASP A 76 -20.35 -1.59 -4.40
CA ASP A 76 -21.77 -1.46 -4.05
C ASP A 76 -21.98 -1.00 -2.59
N ALA A 77 -21.34 0.11 -2.22
CA ALA A 77 -21.37 0.71 -0.87
C ALA A 77 -20.76 -0.15 0.25
N LYS A 78 -19.98 -1.17 -0.07
CA LYS A 78 -19.36 -2.08 0.90
C LYS A 78 -17.88 -2.30 0.62
N LEU A 79 -17.14 -2.58 1.67
CA LEU A 79 -15.77 -3.07 1.58
C LEU A 79 -15.80 -4.60 1.52
N GLU A 80 -15.32 -5.18 0.44
CA GLU A 80 -15.27 -6.62 0.22
C GLU A 80 -13.84 -7.14 0.28
N GLU A 81 -13.64 -8.27 0.97
CA GLU A 81 -12.37 -8.98 0.97
C GLU A 81 -11.97 -9.38 -0.45
N GLN A 82 -10.69 -9.22 -0.75
CA GLN A 82 -10.09 -9.66 -2.01
C GLN A 82 -9.31 -10.97 -1.82
N ASN A 83 -9.16 -11.71 -2.90
CA ASN A 83 -8.37 -12.96 -2.94
C ASN A 83 -8.79 -13.98 -1.86
N GLY A 84 -10.09 -14.08 -1.58
CA GLY A 84 -10.63 -15.00 -0.58
C GLY A 84 -10.20 -14.69 0.86
N GLY A 85 -9.84 -13.45 1.16
CA GLY A 85 -9.34 -13.05 2.48
C GLY A 85 -7.91 -13.48 2.74
N SER A 86 -7.12 -13.74 1.71
CA SER A 86 -5.71 -14.14 1.85
C SER A 86 -4.93 -13.10 2.64
N VAL A 87 -4.19 -13.55 3.63
CA VAL A 87 -3.34 -12.71 4.47
C VAL A 87 -2.08 -12.33 3.70
N ILE A 88 -1.78 -11.04 3.70
CA ILE A 88 -0.52 -10.50 3.16
C ILE A 88 0.35 -9.97 4.30
N THR A 89 1.66 -10.04 4.11
CA THR A 89 2.66 -9.47 5.02
C THR A 89 3.26 -8.22 4.39
N PHE A 90 3.40 -7.16 5.18
CA PHE A 90 3.91 -5.88 4.70
C PHE A 90 4.64 -5.12 5.80
N SER A 91 5.38 -4.10 5.38
CA SER A 91 6.04 -3.14 6.27
C SER A 91 5.65 -1.73 5.90
N LYS A 92 5.51 -0.87 6.90
CA LYS A 92 5.29 0.56 6.70
C LYS A 92 6.64 1.27 6.53
N LYS A 93 6.75 2.13 5.52
CA LYS A 93 7.91 2.98 5.28
C LYS A 93 7.48 4.40 4.92
N ASN A 94 8.14 5.39 5.50
CA ASN A 94 7.96 6.78 5.09
C ASN A 94 8.91 7.12 3.95
N VAL A 95 8.36 7.70 2.89
CA VAL A 95 9.10 8.20 1.73
C VAL A 95 8.60 9.61 1.44
N ASN A 96 9.48 10.61 1.47
CA ASN A 96 9.13 12.01 1.22
C ASN A 96 7.93 12.50 2.06
N SER A 97 7.95 12.21 3.35
CA SER A 97 6.91 12.61 4.33
C SER A 97 5.54 11.95 4.15
N LYS A 98 5.44 10.93 3.31
CA LYS A 98 4.24 10.10 3.14
C LYS A 98 4.51 8.68 3.60
N SER A 99 3.48 8.00 4.10
CA SER A 99 3.57 6.61 4.53
C SER A 99 3.07 5.67 3.43
N TYR A 100 3.81 4.58 3.23
CA TYR A 100 3.52 3.55 2.26
C TYR A 100 3.59 2.18 2.91
N PHE A 101 2.86 1.22 2.33
CA PHE A 101 3.05 -0.20 2.64
C PHE A 101 3.77 -0.88 1.48
N PHE A 102 4.74 -1.72 1.82
CA PHE A 102 5.45 -2.58 0.87
C PHE A 102 5.31 -4.02 1.31
N ASN A 103 5.05 -4.93 0.37
CA ASN A 103 5.11 -6.35 0.67
C ASN A 103 6.56 -6.81 0.87
N GLU A 104 6.77 -8.07 1.20
CA GLU A 104 8.11 -8.62 1.50
C GLU A 104 9.06 -8.60 0.30
N ASP A 105 8.53 -8.50 -0.92
CA ASP A 105 9.31 -8.40 -2.16
C ASP A 105 9.61 -6.95 -2.58
N GLY A 106 9.20 -5.96 -1.78
CA GLY A 106 9.40 -4.54 -2.05
C GLY A 106 8.35 -3.92 -2.99
N GLU A 107 7.29 -4.64 -3.31
CA GLU A 107 6.21 -4.12 -4.13
C GLU A 107 5.32 -3.19 -3.30
N MET A 108 5.11 -1.96 -3.77
CA MET A 108 4.23 -0.98 -3.14
C MET A 108 2.78 -1.48 -3.18
N LEU A 109 2.11 -1.41 -2.04
CA LEU A 109 0.70 -1.74 -1.92
C LEU A 109 -0.18 -0.50 -2.15
N SER A 110 -1.40 -0.72 -2.63
CA SER A 110 -2.40 0.31 -2.89
C SER A 110 -3.79 -0.16 -2.50
N GLN A 111 -4.81 0.68 -2.71
CA GLN A 111 -6.20 0.40 -2.38
C GLN A 111 -6.42 0.24 -0.86
N PHE A 112 -7.43 -0.54 -0.46
CA PHE A 112 -7.76 -0.76 0.95
C PHE A 112 -7.03 -1.97 1.52
N ILE A 113 -6.47 -1.81 2.73
CA ILE A 113 -5.85 -2.89 3.48
C ILE A 113 -6.34 -2.83 4.91
N GLU A 114 -6.94 -3.91 5.39
CA GLU A 114 -7.26 -4.06 6.80
C GLU A 114 -6.07 -4.69 7.52
N VAL A 115 -5.46 -3.91 8.41
CA VAL A 115 -4.38 -4.38 9.27
C VAL A 115 -4.99 -5.28 10.35
N ALA A 116 -4.43 -6.47 10.50
CA ALA A 116 -4.92 -7.47 11.45
C ALA A 116 -4.80 -7.01 12.91
N ALA A 117 -5.56 -7.64 13.78
CA ALA A 117 -5.41 -7.44 15.22
C ALA A 117 -3.97 -7.76 15.66
N ASN A 118 -3.48 -6.97 16.63
CA ASN A 118 -2.11 -7.10 17.16
C ASN A 118 -1.00 -7.00 16.07
N PRO A 119 -0.93 -5.86 15.37
CA PRO A 119 0.07 -5.69 14.31
C PRO A 119 1.53 -5.66 14.80
N GLY A 120 1.75 -5.73 16.09
CA GLY A 120 3.06 -5.59 16.75
C GLY A 120 3.31 -4.15 17.22
N GLU A 121 3.89 -4.02 18.41
CA GLU A 121 4.13 -2.69 19.02
C GLU A 121 5.08 -1.82 18.21
N ASP A 122 6.04 -2.44 17.56
CA ASP A 122 7.10 -1.76 16.83
C ASP A 122 6.71 -1.35 15.39
N THR A 123 5.55 -1.76 14.90
CA THR A 123 5.13 -1.44 13.53
C THR A 123 4.66 0.00 13.36
N GLY A 124 4.32 0.67 14.46
CA GLY A 124 3.72 2.01 14.43
C GLY A 124 2.29 2.02 13.88
N LEU A 125 1.61 0.88 13.88
CA LEU A 125 0.26 0.69 13.36
C LEU A 125 -0.68 0.21 14.45
N VAL A 126 -1.97 0.52 14.27
CA VAL A 126 -3.07 -0.13 14.98
C VAL A 126 -3.87 -0.98 14.00
N ALA A 127 -4.58 -1.98 14.51
CA ALA A 127 -5.53 -2.74 13.71
C ALA A 127 -6.61 -1.82 13.12
N GLY A 128 -7.04 -2.09 11.90
CA GLY A 128 -8.08 -1.34 11.25
C GLY A 128 -7.90 -1.22 9.74
N MET A 129 -8.83 -0.49 9.12
CA MET A 129 -8.86 -0.27 7.69
C MET A 129 -8.04 0.97 7.33
N TYR A 130 -7.15 0.82 6.34
CA TYR A 130 -6.34 1.89 5.76
C TYR A 130 -6.61 2.01 4.28
N TYR A 131 -6.40 3.19 3.72
CA TYR A 131 -6.53 3.42 2.29
C TYR A 131 -5.27 4.08 1.72
N PHE A 132 -4.78 3.53 0.62
CA PHE A 132 -3.52 3.92 -0.03
C PHE A 132 -3.73 4.45 -1.46
N GLY A 133 -4.92 4.97 -1.75
CA GLY A 133 -5.22 5.51 -3.07
C GLY A 133 -5.37 4.45 -4.15
N GLY A 134 -5.38 4.88 -5.39
CA GLY A 134 -5.43 4.00 -6.56
C GLY A 134 -4.11 3.28 -6.83
N ASP A 135 -4.09 2.41 -7.82
CA ASP A 135 -2.98 1.48 -8.11
C ASP A 135 -1.62 2.15 -8.36
N ASN A 136 -1.62 3.41 -8.78
CA ASN A 136 -0.38 4.18 -9.03
C ASN A 136 -0.07 5.22 -7.95
N ASP A 137 -0.75 5.20 -6.82
CA ASP A 137 -0.54 6.15 -5.72
C ASP A 137 0.25 5.52 -4.56
N GLY A 138 -0.38 4.64 -3.79
CA GLY A 138 0.22 3.94 -2.66
C GLY A 138 0.40 4.76 -1.40
N SER A 139 0.23 6.08 -1.42
CA SER A 139 0.38 6.90 -0.22
C SER A 139 -0.82 6.76 0.71
N MET A 140 -0.56 6.57 2.02
CA MET A 140 -1.59 6.49 3.05
C MET A 140 -2.44 7.75 3.07
N LYS A 141 -3.76 7.58 3.02
CA LYS A 141 -4.74 8.68 3.08
C LYS A 141 -5.16 8.94 4.51
N THR A 142 -5.39 10.21 4.82
CA THR A 142 -5.86 10.69 6.12
C THR A 142 -6.96 11.72 5.96
N GLY A 143 -7.75 11.92 7.00
CA GLY A 143 -8.87 12.88 6.98
C GLY A 143 -10.04 12.40 6.12
N SER A 144 -10.84 13.34 5.68
CA SER A 144 -11.99 13.10 4.80
C SER A 144 -11.52 12.74 3.38
N GLN A 145 -12.05 11.65 2.84
CA GLN A 145 -11.77 11.18 1.49
C GLN A 145 -13.07 10.89 0.75
N ALA A 146 -13.12 11.26 -0.52
CA ALA A 146 -14.18 10.86 -1.43
C ALA A 146 -13.61 9.81 -2.40
N ILE A 147 -14.10 8.60 -2.29
CA ILE A 147 -13.52 7.45 -3.01
C ILE A 147 -14.58 6.86 -3.93
N LYS A 148 -14.22 6.65 -5.19
CA LYS A 148 -15.08 6.01 -6.19
C LYS A 148 -14.90 4.51 -6.18
N ASP A 149 -16.01 3.79 -6.32
CA ASP A 149 -15.99 2.37 -6.66
C ASP A 149 -15.80 2.15 -8.17
N ASP A 150 -15.82 0.89 -8.60
CA ASP A 150 -15.67 0.53 -10.01
C ASP A 150 -16.85 0.99 -10.88
N ASN A 151 -18.03 1.23 -10.28
CA ASN A 151 -19.19 1.74 -10.97
C ASN A 151 -19.18 3.26 -11.15
N GLY A 152 -18.17 3.94 -10.58
CA GLY A 152 -18.05 5.40 -10.59
C GLY A 152 -18.84 6.11 -9.50
N ASP A 153 -19.48 5.36 -8.59
CA ASP A 153 -20.19 5.93 -7.44
C ASP A 153 -19.20 6.37 -6.37
N THR A 154 -19.46 7.55 -5.80
CA THR A 154 -18.57 8.15 -4.81
C THR A 154 -19.10 7.93 -3.40
N TYR A 155 -18.21 7.47 -2.52
CA TYR A 155 -18.48 7.24 -1.11
C TYR A 155 -17.56 8.08 -0.25
N LYS A 156 -18.07 8.54 0.90
CA LYS A 156 -17.30 9.34 1.86
C LYS A 156 -16.67 8.44 2.90
N PHE A 157 -15.41 8.73 3.19
CA PHE A 157 -14.61 8.05 4.21
C PHE A 157 -13.98 9.06 5.15
N TYR A 158 -13.64 8.59 6.34
CA TYR A 158 -12.79 9.34 7.25
C TYR A 158 -11.72 8.42 7.84
N PHE A 159 -10.46 8.82 7.66
CA PHE A 159 -9.30 8.16 8.25
C PHE A 159 -8.65 9.10 9.26
N GLU A 160 -8.20 8.54 10.40
CA GLU A 160 -7.62 9.35 11.47
C GLU A 160 -6.46 10.19 10.95
N ASN A 161 -6.49 11.50 11.22
CA ASN A 161 -5.47 12.44 10.77
C ASN A 161 -4.55 12.94 11.90
N LYS A 162 -4.83 12.59 13.16
CA LYS A 162 -3.95 12.91 14.28
C LYS A 162 -2.64 12.13 14.17
N SER A 163 -1.55 12.80 14.54
CA SER A 163 -0.25 12.14 14.63
C SER A 163 -0.27 11.02 15.68
N GLY A 164 0.47 9.95 15.43
CA GLY A 164 0.57 8.80 16.30
C GLY A 164 0.21 7.48 15.64
N LYS A 165 0.07 6.43 16.41
CA LYS A 165 -0.18 5.06 15.93
C LYS A 165 -1.51 4.89 15.19
N THR A 166 -2.51 5.72 15.48
CA THR A 166 -3.83 5.64 14.85
C THR A 166 -3.92 6.36 13.52
N LYS A 167 -2.91 7.17 13.16
CA LYS A 167 -2.91 7.93 11.90
C LYS A 167 -3.15 7.03 10.70
N GLY A 168 -4.15 7.37 9.90
CA GLY A 168 -4.54 6.63 8.71
C GLY A 168 -5.58 5.53 8.95
N ALA A 169 -5.85 5.15 10.20
CA ALA A 169 -6.87 4.15 10.49
C ALA A 169 -8.28 4.71 10.25
N GLY A 170 -9.10 3.97 9.51
CA GLY A 170 -10.51 4.30 9.31
C GLY A 170 -11.26 4.32 10.64
N ILE A 171 -12.00 5.39 10.89
CA ILE A 171 -12.74 5.52 12.15
C ILE A 171 -13.99 4.64 12.16
N THR A 172 -14.34 4.17 13.34
CA THR A 172 -15.61 3.48 13.61
C THR A 172 -16.32 4.24 14.75
N GLY A 173 -17.60 4.55 14.55
CA GLY A 173 -18.41 5.28 15.49
C GLY A 173 -18.79 6.67 15.02
N ASN A 174 -19.30 7.49 15.94
CA ASN A 174 -19.77 8.85 15.65
C ASN A 174 -18.58 9.83 15.56
N LYS A 175 -18.57 10.62 14.51
CA LYS A 175 -17.69 11.77 14.36
C LYS A 175 -18.46 12.94 13.75
N SER A 176 -18.52 14.05 14.48
CA SER A 176 -19.20 15.29 14.03
C SER A 176 -20.66 15.05 13.59
N GLY A 177 -21.37 14.15 14.29
CA GLY A 177 -22.76 13.82 13.99
C GLY A 177 -22.97 12.78 12.89
N TYR A 178 -21.90 12.27 12.30
CA TYR A 178 -21.96 11.22 11.27
C TYR A 178 -21.46 9.88 11.82
N LEU A 179 -22.06 8.80 11.37
CA LEU A 179 -21.67 7.45 11.76
C LEU A 179 -20.78 6.83 10.69
N TYR A 180 -19.64 6.31 11.13
CA TYR A 180 -18.66 5.64 10.28
C TYR A 180 -18.45 4.20 10.74
N PHE A 181 -18.16 3.32 9.79
CA PHE A 181 -17.71 1.96 10.05
C PHE A 181 -16.48 1.65 9.20
N LYS A 182 -15.37 1.35 9.86
CA LYS A 182 -14.07 1.12 9.20
C LYS A 182 -13.71 2.22 8.18
N GLY A 183 -13.97 3.45 8.53
CA GLY A 183 -13.77 4.62 7.70
C GLY A 183 -14.94 5.00 6.79
N LEU A 184 -15.79 4.06 6.40
CA LEU A 184 -16.91 4.32 5.50
C LEU A 184 -18.05 5.04 6.22
N LEU A 185 -18.50 6.18 5.66
CA LEU A 185 -19.69 6.88 6.13
C LEU A 185 -20.92 6.04 5.82
N ILE A 186 -21.65 5.69 6.88
CA ILE A 186 -22.89 4.93 6.78
C ILE A 186 -24.05 5.90 6.68
N LYS A 187 -24.85 5.76 5.61
CA LYS A 187 -26.09 6.56 5.46
C LYS A 187 -27.16 6.06 6.42
N ALA A 188 -28.00 6.99 6.89
CA ALA A 188 -29.08 6.67 7.83
C ALA A 188 -30.06 5.59 7.33
N ASP A 189 -30.19 5.45 6.03
CA ASP A 189 -31.07 4.46 5.38
C ASP A 189 -30.55 3.02 5.46
N ASP A 190 -29.26 2.83 5.81
CA ASP A 190 -28.65 1.51 5.94
C ASP A 190 -28.95 0.85 7.29
N TYR A 191 -29.69 1.53 8.17
CA TYR A 191 -30.05 1.09 9.52
C TYR A 191 -31.53 0.65 9.68
N LYS A 192 -32.13 0.08 8.67
CA LYS A 192 -33.48 -0.48 8.77
C LYS A 192 -33.44 -1.97 9.02
#